data_34cf421a93ed19d0630053248011fce2
#
_entry.id   34cf421a93ed19d0630053248011fce2
#
_cell.length_a   1.000
_cell.length_b   1.000
_cell.length_c   1.000
_cell.angle_alpha   90.00
_cell.angle_beta   90.00
_cell.angle_gamma   90.00
#
_symmetry.space_group_name_H-M   'P 1'
#
loop_
_entity.id
_entity.type
_entity.pdbx_description
1 polymer ?
#
loop_
_entity_poly.entity_id
_entity_poly.type
_entity_poly.pdbx_seq_one_letter_code
_entity_poly.pdbx_strand_id
1 'polypeptide(L)'
;MSLASTLPRASLKPLLQQANFLDGIKFVFFAFVIYSCCTIAVDWVVYEWKRKAHGCGKIPRYPHRDPFFGFDIVLGMAKSLRNDYFLVWLNKVHENLPKTFLVNFVGTRFIYTIEPENMKSMSAINWQDFAVGPMRRNNKATAPFADKGVNTVDGHEWEFSRFLIKPFFKRETFTDTSRLTLHVDRVLEQLPADGETLNIQPLIQRWFLDVTTASLFGESIESLVYPERAPICWAMVDVLRGLRLRLQWYKYLWLFRHQAWLDAVGVVHNYLNAHIDRTYKELEEYKRQGKDPEAADRNDLLWYMASNLQDKEALRSQICLIFVPNNDTTSIFISHILWNLARHPEVYKKCRQEVLALGDAELSFSVLRNMKYLNAVLNETHRLFPNGVTQVRKCIRDTTLPVGGGADGKQPIFVRKGDVVQVNKNVIHRDRDIWGSDAEDFRPERWENLRPYWNFVPFGGGPRRCPAQMLVTAEASYFLARLMRVYKRIEARDPNPYVGVMRVGPSNKTGVQIALFKE
;
A
#
# COMPACT_ATOMS: atom_id res chain seq x y z
N MET A 1 43.85 44.48 -64.19
CA MET A 1 44.64 44.51 -62.96
C MET A 1 43.78 43.96 -61.86
N SER A 2 44.05 42.65 -61.52
CA SER A 2 43.30 41.90 -60.51
C SER A 2 44.20 41.75 -59.30
N LEU A 3 43.78 42.18 -58.18
CA LEU A 3 44.41 41.90 -56.89
C LEU A 3 43.43 40.98 -56.08
N ALA A 4 43.63 39.70 -56.23
CA ALA A 4 43.05 38.70 -55.33
C ALA A 4 44.05 38.49 -54.20
N SER A 5 43.74 39.03 -52.98
CA SER A 5 44.51 38.82 -51.78
C SER A 5 44.20 37.44 -51.22
N THR A 6 45.21 36.57 -51.24
CA THR A 6 45.24 35.26 -50.60
C THR A 6 45.30 35.41 -49.06
N LEU A 7 44.19 35.08 -48.40
CA LEU A 7 44.20 34.77 -46.94
C LEU A 7 44.74 33.34 -46.75
N PRO A 8 45.68 33.13 -45.83
CA PRO A 8 46.17 31.75 -45.57
C PRO A 8 45.07 30.98 -44.86
N ARG A 9 44.59 29.91 -45.43
CA ARG A 9 43.81 28.88 -44.76
C ARG A 9 44.70 28.22 -43.68
N ALA A 10 44.68 28.74 -42.49
CA ALA A 10 45.24 28.02 -41.32
C ALA A 10 44.50 26.70 -41.22
N SER A 11 45.20 25.62 -41.51
CA SER A 11 44.64 24.28 -41.38
C SER A 11 44.42 23.97 -39.90
N LEU A 12 43.21 23.76 -39.50
CA LEU A 12 42.81 23.29 -38.18
C LEU A 12 43.30 21.83 -37.85
N LYS A 13 43.94 21.17 -38.83
CA LYS A 13 44.46 19.80 -38.67
C LYS A 13 45.52 19.60 -37.64
N PRO A 14 46.50 20.50 -37.36
CA PRO A 14 47.55 20.21 -36.36
C PRO A 14 47.05 20.33 -34.91
N LEU A 15 45.98 21.08 -34.65
CA LEU A 15 45.43 21.19 -33.27
C LEU A 15 44.65 19.97 -32.79
N LEU A 16 44.13 19.17 -33.72
CA LEU A 16 43.37 17.96 -33.42
C LEU A 16 44.23 16.70 -33.26
N GLN A 17 45.50 16.72 -33.71
CA GLN A 17 46.38 15.54 -33.66
C GLN A 17 47.21 15.40 -32.38
N GLN A 18 47.24 16.40 -31.49
CA GLN A 18 47.94 16.33 -30.19
C GLN A 18 47.06 16.23 -28.95
N ALA A 19 45.74 16.13 -29.12
CA ALA A 19 44.86 15.87 -27.99
C ALA A 19 45.06 14.43 -27.53
N ASN A 20 45.79 14.25 -26.43
CA ASN A 20 45.88 12.97 -25.74
C ASN A 20 44.47 12.48 -25.43
N PHE A 21 44.22 11.16 -25.53
CA PHE A 21 42.94 10.51 -25.21
C PHE A 21 42.34 11.03 -23.86
N LEU A 22 43.21 11.31 -22.87
CA LEU A 22 42.85 11.93 -21.60
C LEU A 22 42.26 13.35 -21.74
N ASP A 23 42.74 14.16 -22.68
CA ASP A 23 42.23 15.53 -22.88
C ASP A 23 40.89 15.49 -23.62
N GLY A 24 40.68 14.51 -24.47
CA GLY A 24 39.36 14.21 -25.06
C GLY A 24 38.33 13.83 -23.99
N ILE A 25 38.69 12.97 -23.04
CA ILE A 25 37.84 12.59 -21.91
C ILE A 25 37.52 13.81 -21.04
N LYS A 26 38.52 14.63 -20.69
CA LYS A 26 38.31 15.86 -19.92
C LYS A 26 37.34 16.82 -20.65
N PHE A 27 37.54 17.03 -21.95
CA PHE A 27 36.65 17.87 -22.75
C PHE A 27 35.20 17.38 -22.72
N VAL A 28 34.99 16.09 -22.96
CA VAL A 28 33.64 15.47 -22.90
C VAL A 28 33.04 15.61 -21.50
N PHE A 29 33.85 15.40 -20.45
CA PHE A 29 33.40 15.58 -19.07
C PHE A 29 33.01 17.04 -18.78
N PHE A 30 33.85 18.02 -19.13
CA PHE A 30 33.51 19.44 -18.94
C PHE A 30 32.31 19.88 -19.76
N ALA A 31 32.21 19.44 -21.02
CA ALA A 31 31.05 19.71 -21.86
C ALA A 31 29.76 19.14 -21.23
N PHE A 32 29.83 17.90 -20.70
CA PHE A 32 28.71 17.27 -19.99
C PHE A 32 28.35 18.04 -18.71
N VAL A 33 29.34 18.51 -17.93
CA VAL A 33 29.09 19.30 -16.72
C VAL A 33 28.44 20.63 -17.08
N ILE A 34 28.97 21.34 -18.08
CA ILE A 34 28.39 22.63 -18.55
C ILE A 34 26.95 22.40 -19.05
N TYR A 35 26.73 21.40 -19.89
CA TYR A 35 25.40 21.05 -20.38
C TYR A 35 24.43 20.75 -19.22
N SER A 36 24.88 19.97 -18.24
CA SER A 36 24.08 19.63 -17.05
C SER A 36 23.77 20.87 -16.19
N CYS A 37 24.72 21.76 -16.00
CA CYS A 37 24.51 23.02 -15.29
C CYS A 37 23.51 23.94 -16.04
N CYS A 38 23.65 24.04 -17.35
CA CYS A 38 22.72 24.82 -18.17
C CYS A 38 21.30 24.27 -18.14
N THR A 39 21.14 22.94 -18.27
CA THR A 39 19.83 22.29 -18.20
C THR A 39 19.17 22.48 -16.82
N ILE A 40 19.94 22.33 -15.74
CA ILE A 40 19.46 22.57 -14.36
C ILE A 40 19.04 24.05 -14.18
N ALA A 41 19.82 24.99 -14.70
CA ALA A 41 19.51 26.42 -14.61
C ALA A 41 18.22 26.76 -15.39
N VAL A 42 18.09 26.27 -16.63
CA VAL A 42 16.89 26.44 -17.44
C VAL A 42 15.66 25.81 -16.74
N ASP A 43 15.78 24.60 -16.28
CA ASP A 43 14.71 23.92 -15.54
C ASP A 43 14.29 24.71 -14.30
N TRP A 44 15.25 25.29 -13.58
CA TRP A 44 14.95 26.11 -12.42
C TRP A 44 14.21 27.41 -12.81
N VAL A 45 14.66 28.10 -13.85
CA VAL A 45 14.01 29.35 -14.35
C VAL A 45 12.59 29.03 -14.80
N VAL A 46 12.40 27.97 -15.60
CA VAL A 46 11.07 27.55 -16.08
C VAL A 46 10.16 27.16 -14.89
N TYR A 47 10.70 26.46 -13.91
CA TYR A 47 9.96 26.10 -12.70
C TYR A 47 9.51 27.35 -11.94
N GLU A 48 10.40 28.30 -11.68
CA GLU A 48 10.09 29.53 -10.94
C GLU A 48 9.09 30.43 -11.71
N TRP A 49 9.21 30.47 -13.02
CA TRP A 49 8.25 31.20 -13.87
C TRP A 49 6.85 30.55 -13.77
N LYS A 50 6.74 29.24 -13.98
CA LYS A 50 5.47 28.50 -13.87
C LYS A 50 4.87 28.61 -12.47
N ARG A 51 5.69 28.45 -11.43
CA ARG A 51 5.27 28.58 -10.04
C ARG A 51 4.60 29.94 -9.78
N LYS A 52 5.24 31.04 -10.22
CA LYS A 52 4.70 32.40 -10.08
C LYS A 52 3.44 32.60 -10.92
N ALA A 53 3.41 32.10 -12.15
CA ALA A 53 2.25 32.18 -13.03
C ALA A 53 1.01 31.49 -12.46
N HIS A 54 1.19 30.43 -11.66
CA HIS A 54 0.11 29.72 -10.94
C HIS A 54 -0.18 30.31 -9.56
N GLY A 55 0.43 31.43 -9.17
CA GLY A 55 0.23 32.04 -7.85
C GLY A 55 0.72 31.19 -6.67
N CYS A 56 1.67 30.28 -6.91
CA CYS A 56 2.12 29.31 -5.91
C CYS A 56 3.30 29.84 -5.08
N GLY A 57 3.30 29.51 -3.80
CA GLY A 57 4.38 29.76 -2.87
C GLY A 57 5.58 28.82 -3.09
N LYS A 58 6.74 29.18 -2.51
CA LYS A 58 7.90 28.30 -2.48
C LYS A 58 7.67 27.16 -1.50
N ILE A 59 8.04 25.94 -1.92
CA ILE A 59 8.01 24.75 -1.04
C ILE A 59 9.28 24.77 -0.18
N PRO A 60 9.18 24.66 1.15
CA PRO A 60 10.32 24.42 2.02
C PRO A 60 11.11 23.18 1.58
N ARG A 61 12.41 23.17 1.82
CA ARG A 61 13.27 22.03 1.46
C ARG A 61 13.71 21.27 2.70
N TYR A 62 13.78 19.96 2.57
CA TYR A 62 14.45 19.12 3.57
C TYR A 62 15.93 19.54 3.70
N PRO A 63 16.47 19.68 4.90
CA PRO A 63 17.87 20.09 5.12
C PRO A 63 18.84 18.94 4.83
N HIS A 64 18.99 18.60 3.55
CA HIS A 64 19.89 17.54 3.12
C HIS A 64 21.35 17.84 3.47
N ARG A 65 22.09 16.82 3.91
CA ARG A 65 23.55 16.86 3.99
C ARG A 65 24.19 16.80 2.59
N ASP A 66 23.54 16.07 1.67
CA ASP A 66 23.86 16.03 0.24
C ASP A 66 22.70 16.63 -0.57
N PRO A 67 22.76 17.93 -0.93
CA PRO A 67 21.66 18.61 -1.60
C PRO A 67 21.46 18.17 -3.05
N PHE A 68 22.41 17.47 -3.67
CA PHE A 68 22.33 17.07 -5.07
C PHE A 68 21.57 15.76 -5.27
N PHE A 69 21.88 14.73 -4.50
CA PHE A 69 21.31 13.40 -4.68
C PHE A 69 20.38 12.98 -3.54
N GLY A 70 20.53 13.57 -2.34
CA GLY A 70 19.74 13.22 -1.17
C GLY A 70 20.10 11.83 -0.61
N PHE A 71 21.36 11.43 -0.68
CA PHE A 71 21.82 10.13 -0.18
C PHE A 71 21.57 9.94 1.32
N ASP A 72 21.49 11.01 2.08
CA ASP A 72 21.17 10.97 3.52
C ASP A 72 19.76 10.39 3.76
N ILE A 73 18.76 10.79 2.98
CA ILE A 73 17.41 10.22 3.04
C ILE A 73 17.41 8.76 2.54
N VAL A 74 18.11 8.49 1.44
CA VAL A 74 18.20 7.16 0.86
C VAL A 74 18.82 6.16 1.84
N LEU A 75 19.96 6.52 2.42
CA LEU A 75 20.66 5.69 3.40
C LEU A 75 19.87 5.55 4.72
N GLY A 76 19.24 6.65 5.17
CA GLY A 76 18.35 6.64 6.33
C GLY A 76 17.18 5.68 6.13
N MET A 77 16.52 5.72 4.98
CA MET A 77 15.45 4.81 4.62
C MET A 77 15.93 3.35 4.54
N ALA A 78 17.05 3.09 3.83
CA ALA A 78 17.59 1.74 3.69
C ALA A 78 17.99 1.15 5.04
N LYS A 79 18.67 1.93 5.90
CA LYS A 79 19.04 1.53 7.26
C LYS A 79 17.79 1.26 8.12
N SER A 80 16.77 2.11 8.03
CA SER A 80 15.55 1.95 8.83
C SER A 80 14.75 0.69 8.44
N LEU A 81 14.75 0.35 7.15
CA LEU A 81 14.11 -0.87 6.66
C LEU A 81 14.86 -2.13 7.06
N ARG A 82 16.20 -2.08 6.97
CA ARG A 82 17.06 -3.22 7.35
C ARG A 82 16.94 -3.55 8.83
N ASN A 83 16.76 -2.54 9.68
CA ASN A 83 16.74 -2.69 11.14
C ASN A 83 15.34 -2.59 11.75
N ASP A 84 14.27 -2.70 10.94
CA ASP A 84 12.87 -2.74 11.35
C ASP A 84 12.37 -1.52 12.16
N TYR A 85 12.93 -0.33 11.91
CA TYR A 85 12.44 0.90 12.55
C TYR A 85 11.92 1.96 11.55
N PHE A 86 11.44 1.52 10.39
CA PHE A 86 11.00 2.42 9.33
C PHE A 86 9.87 3.37 9.76
N LEU A 87 8.91 2.90 10.56
CA LEU A 87 7.80 3.75 11.03
C LEU A 87 8.32 4.89 11.92
N VAL A 88 9.26 4.57 12.82
CA VAL A 88 9.91 5.57 13.69
C VAL A 88 10.72 6.56 12.85
N TRP A 89 11.47 6.05 11.87
CA TRP A 89 12.24 6.89 10.96
C TRP A 89 11.33 7.83 10.15
N LEU A 90 10.19 7.33 9.66
CA LEU A 90 9.25 8.13 8.88
C LEU A 90 8.66 9.28 9.71
N ASN A 91 8.30 9.03 10.97
CA ASN A 91 7.86 10.08 11.89
C ASN A 91 8.98 11.10 12.12
N LYS A 92 10.20 10.64 12.38
CA LYS A 92 11.38 11.49 12.62
C LYS A 92 11.73 12.38 11.42
N VAL A 93 11.51 11.92 10.18
CA VAL A 93 11.73 12.74 8.96
C VAL A 93 10.80 13.96 8.92
N HIS A 94 9.62 13.89 9.55
CA HIS A 94 8.68 15.00 9.64
C HIS A 94 8.86 15.86 10.90
N GLU A 95 9.66 15.39 11.85
CA GLU A 95 9.88 16.10 13.11
C GLU A 95 10.59 17.44 12.87
N ASN A 96 10.08 18.52 13.45
CA ASN A 96 10.60 19.88 13.33
C ASN A 96 10.67 20.44 11.89
N LEU A 97 9.89 19.88 10.97
CA LEU A 97 9.75 20.37 9.61
C LEU A 97 8.32 20.86 9.34
N PRO A 98 8.14 21.76 8.35
CA PRO A 98 6.81 22.10 7.86
C PRO A 98 6.03 20.85 7.42
N LYS A 99 4.70 20.89 7.47
CA LYS A 99 3.84 19.76 7.08
C LYS A 99 3.99 19.33 5.62
N THR A 100 4.52 20.22 4.77
CA THR A 100 4.86 19.93 3.36
C THR A 100 6.26 20.45 3.04
N PHE A 101 7.10 19.59 2.50
CA PHE A 101 8.47 19.94 2.09
C PHE A 101 8.97 19.11 0.91
N LEU A 102 9.98 19.65 0.21
CA LEU A 102 10.63 19.02 -0.92
C LEU A 102 11.82 18.17 -0.45
N VAL A 103 11.85 16.91 -0.88
CA VAL A 103 12.95 15.97 -0.68
C VAL A 103 13.58 15.64 -2.02
N ASN A 104 14.91 15.60 -2.09
CA ASN A 104 15.62 15.05 -3.23
C ASN A 104 15.90 13.55 -2.96
N PHE A 105 15.51 12.69 -3.89
CA PHE A 105 15.70 11.25 -3.80
C PHE A 105 16.35 10.75 -5.08
N VAL A 106 17.67 10.64 -5.07
CA VAL A 106 18.49 10.25 -6.23
C VAL A 106 18.09 11.03 -7.49
N GLY A 107 18.13 12.38 -7.39
CA GLY A 107 17.79 13.28 -8.49
C GLY A 107 16.29 13.33 -8.84
N THR A 108 15.43 12.64 -8.11
CA THR A 108 13.97 12.76 -8.27
C THR A 108 13.40 13.65 -7.16
N ARG A 109 12.59 14.63 -7.56
CA ARG A 109 11.92 15.51 -6.60
C ARG A 109 10.72 14.79 -5.99
N PHE A 110 10.73 14.64 -4.67
CA PHE A 110 9.60 14.17 -3.87
C PHE A 110 9.03 15.31 -3.05
N ILE A 111 7.73 15.48 -3.10
CA ILE A 111 7.00 16.36 -2.21
C ILE A 111 6.41 15.50 -1.11
N TYR A 112 6.96 15.59 0.09
CA TYR A 112 6.43 14.94 1.29
C TYR A 112 5.39 15.86 1.91
N THR A 113 4.23 15.31 2.21
CA THR A 113 3.15 16.08 2.83
C THR A 113 2.37 15.26 3.84
N ILE A 114 1.92 15.93 4.90
CA ILE A 114 0.99 15.41 5.90
C ILE A 114 -0.27 16.30 5.98
N GLU A 115 -0.49 17.17 4.99
CA GLU A 115 -1.66 18.02 4.91
C GLU A 115 -2.88 17.25 4.37
N PRO A 116 -4.01 17.20 5.10
CA PRO A 116 -5.24 16.56 4.64
C PRO A 116 -5.79 17.13 3.35
N GLU A 117 -5.64 18.43 3.12
CA GLU A 117 -6.07 19.14 1.92
C GLU A 117 -5.29 18.67 0.69
N ASN A 118 -3.98 18.47 0.82
CA ASN A 118 -3.14 17.93 -0.24
C ASN A 118 -3.50 16.48 -0.55
N MET A 119 -3.79 15.67 0.49
CA MET A 119 -4.29 14.31 0.33
C MET A 119 -5.62 14.29 -0.44
N LYS A 120 -6.55 15.18 -0.10
CA LYS A 120 -7.83 15.35 -0.80
C LYS A 120 -7.63 15.75 -2.24
N SER A 121 -6.79 16.76 -2.49
CA SER A 121 -6.50 17.23 -3.85
C SER A 121 -5.92 16.11 -4.71
N MET A 122 -4.86 15.45 -4.26
CA MET A 122 -4.18 14.38 -5.00
C MET A 122 -5.08 13.15 -5.24
N SER A 123 -6.01 12.85 -4.32
CA SER A 123 -6.76 11.60 -4.37
C SER A 123 -8.16 11.72 -4.93
N ALA A 124 -8.78 12.92 -4.89
CA ALA A 124 -10.17 13.12 -5.27
C ALA A 124 -10.38 14.29 -6.24
N ILE A 125 -9.79 15.47 -6.00
CA ILE A 125 -10.04 16.66 -6.83
C ILE A 125 -9.25 16.56 -8.13
N ASN A 126 -7.93 16.49 -8.04
CA ASN A 126 -7.00 16.46 -9.16
C ASN A 126 -6.43 15.06 -9.42
N TRP A 127 -7.15 13.99 -9.02
CA TRP A 127 -6.63 12.62 -9.02
C TRP A 127 -6.13 12.14 -10.40
N GLN A 128 -6.67 12.68 -11.48
CA GLN A 128 -6.26 12.37 -12.85
C GLN A 128 -4.87 12.93 -13.21
N ASP A 129 -4.37 13.91 -12.45
CA ASP A 129 -3.03 14.47 -12.64
C ASP A 129 -1.95 13.58 -12.01
N PHE A 130 -2.36 12.59 -11.20
CA PHE A 130 -1.51 11.77 -10.36
C PHE A 130 -1.66 10.28 -10.66
N ALA A 131 -0.62 9.69 -11.27
CA ALA A 131 -0.63 8.32 -11.75
C ALA A 131 0.20 7.37 -10.89
N VAL A 132 -0.05 6.07 -11.01
CA VAL A 132 0.71 4.98 -10.40
C VAL A 132 1.57 4.22 -11.40
N GLY A 133 1.08 4.06 -12.63
CA GLY A 133 1.73 3.28 -13.69
C GLY A 133 3.18 3.66 -13.96
N PRO A 134 3.54 4.96 -14.00
CA PRO A 134 4.92 5.37 -14.24
C PRO A 134 5.95 4.85 -13.23
N MET A 135 5.52 4.53 -12.00
CA MET A 135 6.42 3.99 -10.97
C MET A 135 6.32 2.46 -10.85
N ARG A 136 5.23 1.87 -11.30
CA ARG A 136 4.92 0.45 -11.12
C ARG A 136 5.15 -0.33 -12.40
N ARG A 137 4.26 -0.16 -13.39
CA ARG A 137 4.27 -0.90 -14.66
C ARG A 137 5.40 -0.46 -15.59
N ASN A 138 5.50 0.85 -15.89
CA ASN A 138 6.43 1.35 -16.90
C ASN A 138 7.90 1.06 -16.58
N ASN A 139 8.23 0.92 -15.30
CA ASN A 139 9.57 0.55 -14.84
C ASN A 139 9.69 -0.93 -14.45
N LYS A 140 8.71 -1.76 -14.81
CA LYS A 140 8.66 -3.20 -14.47
C LYS A 140 8.86 -3.50 -12.97
N ALA A 141 8.51 -2.54 -12.10
CA ALA A 141 8.69 -2.71 -10.66
C ALA A 141 7.79 -3.83 -10.10
N THR A 142 6.62 -4.03 -10.69
CA THR A 142 5.66 -5.07 -10.31
C THR A 142 5.76 -6.33 -11.17
N ALA A 143 6.37 -6.26 -12.35
CA ALA A 143 6.56 -7.42 -13.22
C ALA A 143 7.70 -8.35 -12.71
N PRO A 144 7.61 -9.66 -12.86
CA PRO A 144 6.54 -10.41 -13.54
C PRO A 144 5.33 -10.73 -12.64
N PHE A 145 5.32 -10.33 -11.37
CA PHE A 145 4.23 -10.66 -10.44
C PHE A 145 2.86 -10.22 -10.96
N ALA A 146 2.71 -8.91 -11.28
CA ALA A 146 1.50 -8.38 -11.89
C ALA A 146 1.79 -7.02 -12.53
N ASP A 147 1.65 -6.89 -13.83
CA ASP A 147 1.87 -5.63 -14.56
C ASP A 147 0.58 -4.97 -15.05
N LYS A 148 -0.51 -5.75 -15.23
CA LYS A 148 -1.83 -5.27 -15.65
C LYS A 148 -2.87 -5.51 -14.56
N GLY A 149 -3.33 -4.47 -13.89
CA GLY A 149 -4.40 -4.59 -12.91
C GLY A 149 -4.62 -3.32 -12.10
N VAL A 150 -5.64 -3.32 -11.26
CA VAL A 150 -6.19 -2.15 -10.57
C VAL A 150 -5.17 -1.28 -9.82
N ASN A 151 -4.05 -1.86 -9.38
CA ASN A 151 -3.01 -1.17 -8.64
C ASN A 151 -1.79 -0.77 -9.50
N THR A 152 -1.74 -1.14 -10.79
CA THR A 152 -0.54 -0.96 -11.63
C THR A 152 -0.77 -0.10 -12.86
N VAL A 153 -2.03 0.11 -13.25
CA VAL A 153 -2.43 0.82 -14.45
C VAL A 153 -3.21 2.10 -14.13
N ASP A 154 -3.33 2.99 -15.11
CA ASP A 154 -4.05 4.27 -15.04
C ASP A 154 -5.04 4.40 -16.20
N GLY A 155 -5.91 5.44 -16.18
CA GLY A 155 -6.87 5.74 -17.23
C GLY A 155 -7.85 4.59 -17.50
N HIS A 156 -8.17 4.34 -18.78
CA HIS A 156 -9.14 3.31 -19.18
C HIS A 156 -8.76 1.89 -18.76
N GLU A 157 -7.45 1.55 -18.73
CA GLU A 157 -7.02 0.22 -18.24
C GLU A 157 -7.35 0.06 -16.75
N TRP A 158 -7.25 1.14 -15.96
CA TRP A 158 -7.66 1.12 -14.56
C TRP A 158 -9.19 1.03 -14.41
N GLU A 159 -9.95 1.76 -15.22
CA GLU A 159 -11.42 1.69 -15.22
C GLU A 159 -11.91 0.28 -15.54
N PHE A 160 -11.33 -0.36 -16.55
CA PHE A 160 -11.59 -1.76 -16.88
C PHE A 160 -11.24 -2.72 -15.75
N SER A 161 -10.04 -2.58 -15.16
CA SER A 161 -9.65 -3.38 -14.00
C SER A 161 -10.60 -3.18 -12.81
N ARG A 162 -11.06 -1.94 -12.60
CA ARG A 162 -12.03 -1.60 -11.55
C ARG A 162 -13.40 -2.22 -11.81
N PHE A 163 -13.82 -2.26 -13.07
CA PHE A 163 -15.04 -2.93 -13.50
C PHE A 163 -15.01 -4.43 -13.21
N LEU A 164 -13.91 -5.11 -13.58
CA LEU A 164 -13.74 -6.56 -13.38
C LEU A 164 -13.84 -6.99 -11.90
N ILE A 165 -13.39 -6.16 -10.98
CA ILE A 165 -13.39 -6.50 -9.55
C ILE A 165 -14.68 -6.05 -8.83
N LYS A 166 -15.49 -5.19 -9.46
CA LYS A 166 -16.67 -4.57 -8.82
C LYS A 166 -17.68 -5.58 -8.27
N PRO A 167 -17.99 -6.70 -8.95
CA PRO A 167 -18.95 -7.69 -8.43
C PRO A 167 -18.54 -8.28 -7.08
N PHE A 168 -17.26 -8.55 -6.89
CA PHE A 168 -16.74 -9.11 -5.64
C PHE A 168 -16.93 -8.19 -4.42
N PHE A 169 -16.96 -6.88 -4.65
CA PHE A 169 -17.15 -5.88 -3.60
C PHE A 169 -18.57 -5.31 -3.56
N LYS A 170 -19.55 -6.04 -4.12
CA LYS A 170 -20.96 -5.70 -4.00
C LYS A 170 -21.46 -5.93 -2.57
N ARG A 171 -22.61 -5.33 -2.27
CA ARG A 171 -23.21 -5.40 -0.93
C ARG A 171 -23.48 -6.84 -0.50
N GLU A 172 -23.98 -7.67 -1.38
CA GLU A 172 -24.35 -9.05 -1.15
C GLU A 172 -23.16 -9.87 -0.62
N THR A 173 -21.96 -9.65 -1.18
CA THR A 173 -20.74 -10.37 -0.80
C THR A 173 -20.30 -10.09 0.64
N PHE A 174 -20.36 -8.84 1.09
CA PHE A 174 -19.90 -8.50 2.45
C PHE A 174 -21.02 -8.56 3.50
N THR A 175 -22.30 -8.66 3.07
CA THR A 175 -23.43 -8.85 4.00
C THR A 175 -23.64 -10.30 4.37
N ASP A 176 -23.22 -11.25 3.55
CA ASP A 176 -23.23 -12.67 3.90
C ASP A 176 -22.05 -13.00 4.83
N THR A 177 -22.34 -12.98 6.12
CA THR A 177 -21.38 -13.36 7.16
C THR A 177 -21.39 -14.86 7.44
N SER A 178 -22.38 -15.62 6.96
CA SER A 178 -22.49 -17.07 7.17
C SER A 178 -21.30 -17.83 6.57
N ARG A 179 -20.76 -17.34 5.44
CA ARG A 179 -19.54 -17.85 4.78
C ARG A 179 -18.31 -17.88 5.69
N LEU A 180 -18.29 -17.09 6.78
CA LEU A 180 -17.18 -17.02 7.72
C LEU A 180 -17.30 -18.06 8.84
N THR A 181 -18.50 -18.59 9.08
CA THR A 181 -18.81 -19.40 10.27
C THR A 181 -17.90 -20.61 10.38
N LEU A 182 -17.87 -21.45 9.35
CA LEU A 182 -17.02 -22.67 9.33
C LEU A 182 -15.54 -22.35 9.58
N HIS A 183 -15.03 -21.30 8.93
CA HIS A 183 -13.61 -20.96 9.04
C HIS A 183 -13.26 -20.39 10.42
N VAL A 184 -14.18 -19.61 11.04
CA VAL A 184 -13.98 -19.11 12.42
C VAL A 184 -14.07 -20.24 13.42
N ASP A 185 -15.00 -21.19 13.26
CA ASP A 185 -15.11 -22.36 14.14
C ASP A 185 -13.82 -23.18 14.11
N ARG A 186 -13.26 -23.43 12.94
CA ARG A 186 -11.96 -24.12 12.80
C ARG A 186 -10.80 -23.38 13.50
N VAL A 187 -10.84 -22.02 13.55
CA VAL A 187 -9.84 -21.27 14.34
C VAL A 187 -10.07 -21.47 15.83
N LEU A 188 -11.32 -21.33 16.30
CA LEU A 188 -11.66 -21.46 17.73
C LEU A 188 -11.31 -22.86 18.26
N GLU A 189 -11.46 -23.90 17.44
CA GLU A 189 -11.09 -25.29 17.76
C GLU A 189 -9.56 -25.50 17.87
N GLN A 190 -8.75 -24.70 17.15
CA GLN A 190 -7.29 -24.77 17.17
C GLN A 190 -6.65 -23.87 18.23
N LEU A 191 -7.45 -23.08 18.95
CA LEU A 191 -6.91 -22.29 20.06
C LEU A 191 -6.50 -23.23 21.22
N PRO A 192 -5.36 -22.96 21.87
CA PRO A 192 -4.84 -23.79 22.92
C PRO A 192 -5.71 -23.78 24.17
N ALA A 193 -5.33 -24.60 25.17
CA ALA A 193 -5.96 -24.63 26.47
C ALA A 193 -6.00 -23.27 27.15
N ASP A 194 -6.92 -23.10 28.09
CA ASP A 194 -7.19 -21.82 28.76
C ASP A 194 -5.92 -21.27 29.44
N GLY A 195 -5.57 -20.05 29.13
CA GLY A 195 -4.39 -19.35 29.66
C GLY A 195 -3.04 -19.74 29.02
N GLU A 196 -3.00 -20.70 28.11
CA GLU A 196 -1.78 -21.04 27.40
C GLU A 196 -1.38 -19.94 26.39
N THR A 197 -0.08 -19.71 26.26
CA THR A 197 0.47 -18.70 25.35
C THR A 197 0.53 -19.20 23.93
N LEU A 198 -0.01 -18.41 23.00
CA LEU A 198 0.14 -18.67 21.55
C LEU A 198 0.54 -17.42 20.79
N ASN A 199 1.24 -17.63 19.67
CA ASN A 199 1.34 -16.62 18.64
C ASN A 199 0.15 -16.75 17.68
N ILE A 200 -0.85 -15.90 17.84
CA ILE A 200 -2.09 -16.01 17.04
C ILE A 200 -1.94 -15.52 15.60
N GLN A 201 -0.92 -14.73 15.28
CA GLN A 201 -0.78 -14.12 13.95
C GLN A 201 -0.69 -15.15 12.81
N PRO A 202 0.10 -16.24 12.87
CA PRO A 202 0.11 -17.27 11.83
C PRO A 202 -1.24 -17.98 11.66
N LEU A 203 -1.98 -18.19 12.75
CA LEU A 203 -3.30 -18.82 12.71
C LEU A 203 -4.30 -17.89 11.98
N ILE A 204 -4.30 -16.60 12.28
CA ILE A 204 -5.13 -15.61 11.58
C ILE A 204 -4.77 -15.53 10.08
N GLN A 205 -3.49 -15.65 9.72
CA GLN A 205 -3.07 -15.67 8.31
C GLN A 205 -3.61 -16.88 7.56
N ARG A 206 -3.59 -18.07 8.19
CA ARG A 206 -4.15 -19.30 7.61
C ARG A 206 -5.68 -19.21 7.51
N TRP A 207 -6.33 -18.78 8.58
CA TRP A 207 -7.77 -18.54 8.55
C TRP A 207 -8.18 -17.64 7.38
N PHE A 208 -7.48 -16.52 7.23
CA PHE A 208 -7.84 -15.57 6.18
C PHE A 208 -7.48 -16.05 4.78
N LEU A 209 -6.48 -16.92 4.66
CA LEU A 209 -6.19 -17.63 3.41
C LEU A 209 -7.38 -18.53 3.01
N ASP A 210 -7.92 -19.30 3.97
CA ASP A 210 -9.06 -20.20 3.73
C ASP A 210 -10.31 -19.41 3.31
N VAL A 211 -10.62 -18.30 4.00
CA VAL A 211 -11.71 -17.36 3.64
C VAL A 211 -11.50 -16.75 2.26
N THR A 212 -10.29 -16.29 1.97
CA THR A 212 -9.99 -15.61 0.71
C THR A 212 -10.09 -16.58 -0.48
N THR A 213 -9.55 -17.80 -0.36
CA THR A 213 -9.60 -18.79 -1.44
C THR A 213 -11.04 -19.25 -1.70
N ALA A 214 -11.82 -19.50 -0.66
CA ALA A 214 -13.25 -19.81 -0.80
C ALA A 214 -14.00 -18.72 -1.56
N SER A 215 -13.73 -17.45 -1.25
CA SER A 215 -14.43 -16.31 -1.86
C SER A 215 -13.95 -15.99 -3.29
N LEU A 216 -12.66 -16.17 -3.57
CA LEU A 216 -12.08 -15.82 -4.87
C LEU A 216 -12.19 -16.94 -5.90
N PHE A 217 -12.12 -18.21 -5.47
CA PHE A 217 -12.02 -19.39 -6.34
C PHE A 217 -13.18 -20.37 -6.19
N GLY A 218 -14.14 -20.06 -5.29
CA GLY A 218 -15.28 -20.94 -5.00
C GLY A 218 -14.95 -22.15 -4.13
N GLU A 219 -13.67 -22.33 -3.75
CA GLU A 219 -13.22 -23.41 -2.88
C GLU A 219 -12.13 -22.96 -1.91
N SER A 220 -12.20 -23.42 -0.66
CA SER A 220 -11.17 -23.14 0.34
C SER A 220 -9.96 -24.04 0.13
N ILE A 221 -8.76 -23.48 0.31
CA ILE A 221 -7.52 -24.27 0.35
C ILE A 221 -7.44 -25.15 1.61
N GLU A 222 -8.26 -24.83 2.63
CA GLU A 222 -8.33 -25.56 3.91
C GLU A 222 -6.99 -25.66 4.66
N SER A 223 -6.22 -24.58 4.64
CA SER A 223 -4.90 -24.54 5.30
C SER A 223 -4.97 -24.69 6.81
N LEU A 224 -6.12 -24.42 7.43
CA LEU A 224 -6.36 -24.70 8.85
C LEU A 224 -6.44 -26.20 9.14
N VAL A 225 -6.98 -26.99 8.22
CA VAL A 225 -7.10 -28.46 8.34
C VAL A 225 -5.82 -29.13 7.87
N TYR A 226 -5.25 -28.67 6.77
CA TYR A 226 -4.08 -29.23 6.10
C TYR A 226 -2.91 -28.23 6.13
N PRO A 227 -2.10 -28.22 7.22
CA PRO A 227 -1.00 -27.24 7.37
C PRO A 227 0.04 -27.26 6.24
N GLU A 228 0.20 -28.39 5.56
CA GLU A 228 1.09 -28.56 4.41
C GLU A 228 0.66 -27.74 3.19
N ARG A 229 -0.56 -27.22 3.16
CA ARG A 229 -1.06 -26.29 2.14
C ARG A 229 -0.76 -24.82 2.44
N ALA A 230 -0.29 -24.51 3.67
CA ALA A 230 0.03 -23.15 4.11
C ALA A 230 1.27 -22.48 3.46
N PRO A 231 2.26 -23.17 2.83
CA PRO A 231 3.44 -22.52 2.26
C PRO A 231 3.15 -21.37 1.31
N ILE A 232 1.99 -21.35 0.63
CA ILE A 232 1.59 -20.24 -0.23
C ILE A 232 1.43 -18.92 0.56
N CYS A 233 1.02 -18.97 1.84
CA CYS A 233 0.99 -17.78 2.70
C CYS A 233 2.36 -17.10 2.79
N TRP A 234 3.40 -17.90 2.97
CA TRP A 234 4.75 -17.40 3.13
C TRP A 234 5.31 -16.88 1.81
N ALA A 235 5.02 -17.57 0.70
CA ALA A 235 5.35 -17.07 -0.63
C ALA A 235 4.68 -15.70 -0.91
N MET A 236 3.42 -15.50 -0.54
CA MET A 236 2.75 -14.19 -0.64
C MET A 236 3.46 -13.11 0.18
N VAL A 237 3.88 -13.44 1.41
CA VAL A 237 4.64 -12.51 2.27
C VAL A 237 5.94 -12.08 1.60
N ASP A 238 6.68 -13.03 1.01
CA ASP A 238 7.95 -12.75 0.33
C ASP A 238 7.73 -11.97 -0.97
N VAL A 239 6.65 -12.23 -1.69
CA VAL A 239 6.22 -11.39 -2.84
C VAL A 239 6.00 -9.95 -2.38
N LEU A 240 5.29 -9.71 -1.29
CA LEU A 240 5.00 -8.36 -0.80
C LEU A 240 6.26 -7.63 -0.28
N ARG A 241 7.15 -8.34 0.40
CA ARG A 241 8.46 -7.80 0.82
C ARG A 241 9.30 -7.37 -0.38
N GLY A 242 9.40 -8.24 -1.38
CA GLY A 242 10.14 -7.95 -2.60
C GLY A 242 9.50 -6.83 -3.43
N LEU A 243 8.18 -6.80 -3.56
CA LEU A 243 7.45 -5.72 -4.23
C LEU A 243 7.77 -4.36 -3.61
N ARG A 244 7.82 -4.29 -2.29
CA ARG A 244 8.16 -3.05 -1.61
C ARG A 244 9.54 -2.54 -2.00
N LEU A 245 10.57 -3.39 -1.94
CA LEU A 245 11.93 -3.03 -2.36
C LEU A 245 11.96 -2.59 -3.83
N ARG A 246 11.28 -3.31 -4.70
CA ARG A 246 11.19 -3.01 -6.13
C ARG A 246 10.49 -1.67 -6.41
N LEU A 247 9.43 -1.34 -5.68
CA LEU A 247 8.73 -0.06 -5.81
C LEU A 247 9.58 1.12 -5.31
N GLN A 248 10.40 0.92 -4.31
CA GLN A 248 11.32 1.96 -3.82
C GLN A 248 12.46 2.24 -4.79
N TRP A 249 13.00 1.19 -5.40
CA TRP A 249 14.15 1.24 -6.30
C TRP A 249 13.77 1.12 -7.77
N TYR A 250 12.55 1.45 -8.15
CA TYR A 250 11.97 1.19 -9.46
C TYR A 250 12.83 1.66 -10.65
N LYS A 251 13.65 2.71 -10.49
CA LYS A 251 14.58 3.20 -11.53
C LYS A 251 15.91 2.42 -11.57
N TYR A 252 16.24 1.71 -10.50
CA TYR A 252 17.55 1.10 -10.26
C TYR A 252 17.46 -0.40 -10.03
N LEU A 253 16.39 -1.05 -10.53
CA LEU A 253 16.15 -2.48 -10.33
C LEU A 253 17.28 -3.35 -10.88
N TRP A 254 17.98 -2.89 -11.91
CA TRP A 254 19.12 -3.56 -12.52
C TRP A 254 20.33 -3.74 -11.58
N LEU A 255 20.38 -2.98 -10.46
CA LEU A 255 21.41 -3.12 -9.44
C LEU A 255 21.19 -4.30 -8.49
N PHE A 256 20.01 -4.91 -8.51
CA PHE A 256 19.62 -5.91 -7.51
C PHE A 256 19.39 -7.27 -8.13
N ARG A 257 19.78 -8.33 -7.41
CA ARG A 257 19.35 -9.69 -7.73
C ARG A 257 18.02 -9.97 -7.05
N HIS A 258 17.07 -10.54 -7.78
CA HIS A 258 15.70 -10.76 -7.32
C HIS A 258 15.29 -12.24 -7.33
N GLN A 259 16.23 -13.19 -7.33
CA GLN A 259 15.91 -14.60 -7.56
C GLN A 259 14.91 -15.15 -6.53
N ALA A 260 15.16 -14.96 -5.24
CA ALA A 260 14.24 -15.42 -4.19
C ALA A 260 12.83 -14.82 -4.31
N TRP A 261 12.73 -13.56 -4.79
CA TRP A 261 11.44 -12.95 -5.07
C TRP A 261 10.77 -13.58 -6.30
N LEU A 262 11.52 -13.89 -7.34
CA LEU A 262 11.01 -14.56 -8.54
C LEU A 262 10.52 -15.97 -8.21
N ASP A 263 11.23 -16.70 -7.35
CA ASP A 263 10.84 -18.02 -6.88
C ASP A 263 9.50 -17.95 -6.12
N ALA A 264 9.36 -16.99 -5.21
CA ALA A 264 8.11 -16.75 -4.49
C ALA A 264 6.95 -16.36 -5.44
N VAL A 265 7.22 -15.53 -6.46
CA VAL A 265 6.26 -15.21 -7.51
C VAL A 265 5.85 -16.47 -8.27
N GLY A 266 6.82 -17.34 -8.59
CA GLY A 266 6.57 -18.62 -9.26
C GLY A 266 5.59 -19.51 -8.48
N VAL A 267 5.76 -19.61 -7.16
CA VAL A 267 4.84 -20.39 -6.29
C VAL A 267 3.41 -19.83 -6.38
N VAL A 268 3.25 -18.51 -6.26
CA VAL A 268 1.92 -17.86 -6.35
C VAL A 268 1.33 -18.04 -7.75
N HIS A 269 2.11 -17.84 -8.82
CA HIS A 269 1.65 -17.99 -10.20
C HIS A 269 1.21 -19.42 -10.51
N ASN A 270 1.97 -20.44 -10.07
CA ASN A 270 1.63 -21.85 -10.31
C ASN A 270 0.29 -22.19 -9.63
N TYR A 271 0.09 -21.74 -8.39
CA TYR A 271 -1.18 -21.91 -7.70
C TYR A 271 -2.35 -21.26 -8.48
N LEU A 272 -2.20 -20.00 -8.88
CA LEU A 272 -3.24 -19.30 -9.61
C LEU A 272 -3.48 -19.87 -11.02
N ASN A 273 -2.43 -20.28 -11.73
CA ASN A 273 -2.56 -20.88 -13.05
C ASN A 273 -3.40 -22.16 -13.02
N ALA A 274 -3.23 -23.00 -11.97
CA ALA A 274 -4.02 -24.24 -11.83
C ALA A 274 -5.52 -23.92 -11.72
N HIS A 275 -5.90 -22.90 -10.93
CA HIS A 275 -7.29 -22.45 -10.81
C HIS A 275 -7.82 -21.82 -12.10
N ILE A 276 -7.02 -20.96 -12.75
CA ILE A 276 -7.38 -20.30 -14.01
C ILE A 276 -7.61 -21.33 -15.11
N ASP A 277 -6.70 -22.31 -15.28
CA ASP A 277 -6.81 -23.34 -16.31
C ASP A 277 -8.05 -24.22 -16.11
N ARG A 278 -8.34 -24.58 -14.85
CA ARG A 278 -9.57 -25.32 -14.53
C ARG A 278 -10.81 -24.48 -14.84
N THR A 279 -10.83 -23.22 -14.42
CA THR A 279 -11.97 -22.33 -14.65
C THR A 279 -12.25 -22.11 -16.14
N TYR A 280 -11.23 -21.92 -16.99
CA TYR A 280 -11.42 -21.80 -18.42
C TYR A 280 -11.96 -23.09 -19.04
N LYS A 281 -11.46 -24.26 -18.62
CA LYS A 281 -11.99 -25.56 -19.05
C LYS A 281 -13.49 -25.73 -18.72
N GLU A 282 -13.87 -25.43 -17.48
CA GLU A 282 -15.25 -25.49 -17.02
C GLU A 282 -16.14 -24.50 -17.78
N LEU A 283 -15.63 -23.29 -18.04
CA LEU A 283 -16.32 -22.25 -18.79
C LEU A 283 -16.56 -22.65 -20.25
N GLU A 284 -15.58 -23.29 -20.92
CA GLU A 284 -15.73 -23.82 -22.27
C GLU A 284 -16.77 -24.93 -22.33
N GLU A 285 -16.77 -25.84 -21.36
CA GLU A 285 -17.74 -26.91 -21.26
C GLU A 285 -19.16 -26.35 -21.04
N TYR A 286 -19.31 -25.35 -20.17
CA TYR A 286 -20.57 -24.70 -19.89
C TYR A 286 -21.15 -24.03 -21.15
N LYS A 287 -20.30 -23.34 -21.93
CA LYS A 287 -20.65 -22.73 -23.22
C LYS A 287 -21.02 -23.78 -24.29
N ARG A 288 -20.31 -24.92 -24.33
CA ARG A 288 -20.64 -26.02 -25.25
C ARG A 288 -22.02 -26.63 -24.98
N GLN A 289 -22.46 -26.59 -23.72
CA GLN A 289 -23.81 -27.02 -23.32
C GLN A 289 -24.89 -25.98 -23.65
N GLY A 290 -24.54 -24.85 -24.29
CA GLY A 290 -25.46 -23.76 -24.61
C GLY A 290 -25.94 -22.97 -23.39
N LYS A 291 -25.26 -23.07 -22.26
CA LYS A 291 -25.62 -22.37 -21.02
C LYS A 291 -24.93 -21.00 -20.95
N ASP A 292 -25.63 -20.02 -20.37
CA ASP A 292 -25.08 -18.68 -20.13
C ASP A 292 -24.18 -18.72 -18.89
N PRO A 293 -22.89 -18.35 -19.00
CA PRO A 293 -21.98 -18.25 -17.86
C PRO A 293 -22.46 -17.33 -16.72
N GLU A 294 -23.27 -16.30 -17.04
CA GLU A 294 -23.80 -15.39 -16.02
C GLU A 294 -24.95 -16.03 -15.21
N ALA A 295 -25.57 -17.07 -15.74
CA ALA A 295 -26.62 -17.85 -15.07
C ALA A 295 -26.07 -19.06 -14.30
N ALA A 296 -24.74 -19.21 -14.22
CA ALA A 296 -24.14 -20.30 -13.48
C ALA A 296 -24.37 -20.14 -11.97
N ASP A 297 -24.61 -21.26 -11.28
CA ASP A 297 -24.68 -21.33 -9.81
C ASP A 297 -23.26 -21.26 -9.18
N ARG A 298 -22.43 -20.38 -9.74
CA ARG A 298 -21.04 -20.15 -9.32
C ARG A 298 -20.78 -18.65 -9.22
N ASN A 299 -20.60 -18.15 -8.00
CA ASN A 299 -20.53 -16.73 -7.67
C ASN A 299 -19.14 -16.25 -7.25
N ASP A 300 -18.07 -17.05 -7.54
CA ASP A 300 -16.71 -16.65 -7.22
C ASP A 300 -16.15 -15.61 -8.22
N LEU A 301 -15.17 -14.83 -7.75
CA LEU A 301 -14.58 -13.76 -8.55
C LEU A 301 -13.85 -14.29 -9.79
N LEU A 302 -13.15 -15.42 -9.68
CA LEU A 302 -12.38 -15.98 -10.79
C LEU A 302 -13.29 -16.38 -11.96
N TRP A 303 -14.43 -17.01 -11.67
CA TRP A 303 -15.42 -17.35 -12.69
C TRP A 303 -15.92 -16.11 -13.43
N TYR A 304 -16.34 -15.07 -12.69
CA TYR A 304 -16.78 -13.82 -13.29
C TYR A 304 -15.71 -13.17 -14.15
N MET A 305 -14.47 -13.10 -13.65
CA MET A 305 -13.37 -12.47 -14.39
C MET A 305 -12.97 -13.28 -15.63
N ALA A 306 -12.94 -14.61 -15.54
CA ALA A 306 -12.63 -15.49 -16.67
C ALA A 306 -13.71 -15.42 -17.77
N SER A 307 -14.97 -15.22 -17.40
CA SER A 307 -16.06 -15.00 -18.36
C SER A 307 -15.87 -13.71 -19.17
N ASN A 308 -15.25 -12.68 -18.58
CA ASN A 308 -15.09 -11.35 -19.17
C ASN A 308 -13.67 -11.07 -19.71
N LEU A 309 -12.69 -11.93 -19.45
CA LEU A 309 -11.29 -11.73 -19.85
C LEU A 309 -10.65 -13.04 -20.27
N GLN A 310 -10.31 -13.17 -21.57
CA GLN A 310 -9.76 -14.41 -22.15
C GLN A 310 -8.23 -14.48 -22.10
N ASP A 311 -7.54 -13.35 -21.91
CA ASP A 311 -6.07 -13.30 -21.76
C ASP A 311 -5.67 -13.86 -20.40
N LYS A 312 -5.12 -15.07 -20.37
CA LYS A 312 -4.70 -15.77 -19.14
C LYS A 312 -3.68 -14.99 -18.32
N GLU A 313 -2.73 -14.30 -18.96
CA GLU A 313 -1.71 -13.53 -18.24
C GLU A 313 -2.30 -12.26 -17.64
N ALA A 314 -3.18 -11.59 -18.36
CA ALA A 314 -3.91 -10.44 -17.84
C ALA A 314 -4.82 -10.85 -16.69
N LEU A 315 -5.55 -11.98 -16.82
CA LEU A 315 -6.39 -12.52 -15.74
C LEU A 315 -5.56 -12.85 -14.49
N ARG A 316 -4.44 -13.54 -14.65
CA ARG A 316 -3.51 -13.83 -13.56
C ARG A 316 -3.02 -12.54 -12.88
N SER A 317 -2.64 -11.52 -13.66
CA SER A 317 -2.22 -10.21 -13.12
C SER A 317 -3.33 -9.54 -12.30
N GLN A 318 -4.57 -9.58 -12.76
CA GLN A 318 -5.72 -9.02 -12.03
C GLN A 318 -5.92 -9.75 -10.69
N ILE A 319 -5.95 -11.10 -10.72
CA ILE A 319 -6.16 -11.92 -9.52
C ILE A 319 -4.99 -11.75 -8.53
N CYS A 320 -3.74 -11.72 -8.97
CA CYS A 320 -2.57 -11.48 -8.11
C CYS A 320 -2.74 -10.22 -7.26
N LEU A 321 -3.25 -9.12 -7.87
CA LEU A 321 -3.40 -7.82 -7.20
C LEU A 321 -4.62 -7.74 -6.27
N ILE A 322 -5.44 -8.78 -6.23
CA ILE A 322 -6.55 -8.92 -5.29
C ILE A 322 -6.17 -9.96 -4.22
N PHE A 323 -5.79 -11.16 -4.64
CA PHE A 323 -5.53 -12.29 -3.77
C PHE A 323 -4.44 -12.01 -2.74
N VAL A 324 -3.24 -11.61 -3.20
CA VAL A 324 -2.09 -11.43 -2.31
C VAL A 324 -2.27 -10.27 -1.33
N PRO A 325 -2.68 -9.04 -1.74
CA PRO A 325 -2.92 -7.96 -0.79
C PRO A 325 -4.09 -8.21 0.15
N ASN A 326 -5.17 -8.87 -0.31
CA ASN A 326 -6.33 -9.15 0.53
C ASN A 326 -5.97 -10.06 1.69
N ASN A 327 -5.25 -11.14 1.40
CA ASN A 327 -4.83 -12.10 2.42
C ASN A 327 -3.93 -11.46 3.49
N ASP A 328 -2.93 -10.70 3.10
CA ASP A 328 -1.95 -10.14 4.03
C ASP A 328 -2.52 -8.98 4.86
N THR A 329 -3.21 -8.01 4.22
CA THR A 329 -3.62 -6.79 4.91
C THR A 329 -4.72 -7.01 5.94
N THR A 330 -5.68 -7.88 5.67
CA THR A 330 -6.79 -8.14 6.60
C THR A 330 -6.32 -8.98 7.78
N SER A 331 -5.51 -10.01 7.53
CA SER A 331 -4.93 -10.83 8.61
C SER A 331 -4.02 -10.02 9.55
N ILE A 332 -3.21 -9.12 9.00
CA ILE A 332 -2.39 -8.19 9.80
C ILE A 332 -3.28 -7.22 10.59
N PHE A 333 -4.34 -6.70 9.99
CA PHE A 333 -5.25 -5.77 10.68
C PHE A 333 -5.90 -6.43 11.91
N ILE A 334 -6.43 -7.64 11.76
CA ILE A 334 -7.01 -8.39 12.88
C ILE A 334 -5.94 -8.71 13.94
N SER A 335 -4.73 -9.05 13.51
CA SER A 335 -3.59 -9.25 14.42
C SER A 335 -3.27 -7.99 15.23
N HIS A 336 -3.32 -6.80 14.62
CA HIS A 336 -3.13 -5.52 15.31
C HIS A 336 -4.26 -5.24 16.32
N ILE A 337 -5.50 -5.59 15.99
CA ILE A 337 -6.62 -5.44 16.93
C ILE A 337 -6.39 -6.32 18.15
N LEU A 338 -6.04 -7.59 17.96
CA LEU A 338 -5.78 -8.52 19.07
C LEU A 338 -4.56 -8.08 19.90
N TRP A 339 -3.51 -7.55 19.26
CA TRP A 339 -2.35 -7.00 19.95
C TRP A 339 -2.72 -5.83 20.87
N ASN A 340 -3.59 -4.92 20.40
CA ASN A 340 -4.08 -3.79 21.20
C ASN A 340 -5.02 -4.26 22.31
N LEU A 341 -6.00 -5.10 22.01
CA LEU A 341 -6.97 -5.57 22.99
C LEU A 341 -6.32 -6.36 24.13
N ALA A 342 -5.25 -7.12 23.84
CA ALA A 342 -4.51 -7.83 24.86
C ALA A 342 -3.75 -6.91 25.84
N ARG A 343 -3.46 -5.67 25.43
CA ARG A 343 -2.77 -4.66 26.23
C ARG A 343 -3.71 -3.65 26.92
N HIS A 344 -4.99 -3.67 26.52
CA HIS A 344 -6.03 -2.77 27.04
C HIS A 344 -7.24 -3.59 27.51
N PRO A 345 -7.12 -4.29 28.67
CA PRO A 345 -8.16 -5.19 29.16
C PRO A 345 -9.50 -4.49 29.41
N GLU A 346 -9.48 -3.22 29.78
CA GLU A 346 -10.69 -2.39 29.95
C GLU A 346 -11.41 -2.15 28.62
N VAL A 347 -10.66 -1.97 27.52
CA VAL A 347 -11.22 -1.84 26.17
C VAL A 347 -11.82 -3.18 25.71
N TYR A 348 -11.11 -4.30 25.93
CA TYR A 348 -11.64 -5.63 25.65
C TYR A 348 -12.94 -5.89 26.38
N LYS A 349 -13.00 -5.59 27.70
CA LYS A 349 -14.18 -5.77 28.54
C LYS A 349 -15.38 -4.97 28.01
N LYS A 350 -15.21 -3.69 27.68
CA LYS A 350 -16.27 -2.85 27.10
C LYS A 350 -16.75 -3.38 25.76
N CYS A 351 -15.83 -3.76 24.88
CA CYS A 351 -16.15 -4.32 23.58
C CYS A 351 -16.93 -5.64 23.72
N ARG A 352 -16.49 -6.52 24.62
CA ARG A 352 -17.18 -7.78 24.93
C ARG A 352 -18.58 -7.55 25.50
N GLN A 353 -18.76 -6.55 26.38
CA GLN A 353 -20.10 -6.20 26.92
C GLN A 353 -21.06 -5.81 25.79
N GLU A 354 -20.61 -5.02 24.80
CA GLU A 354 -21.41 -4.68 23.62
C GLU A 354 -21.77 -5.93 22.80
N VAL A 355 -20.81 -6.88 22.61
CA VAL A 355 -21.06 -8.15 21.93
C VAL A 355 -22.08 -9.01 22.67
N LEU A 356 -21.94 -9.13 24.00
CA LEU A 356 -22.82 -9.97 24.82
C LEU A 356 -24.24 -9.39 24.95
N ALA A 357 -24.38 -8.06 24.85
CA ALA A 357 -25.71 -7.41 24.84
C ALA A 357 -26.56 -7.82 23.63
N LEU A 358 -25.96 -8.40 22.60
CA LEU A 358 -26.69 -8.98 21.45
C LEU A 358 -27.38 -10.30 21.78
N GLY A 359 -27.05 -10.95 22.91
CA GLY A 359 -27.54 -12.30 23.23
C GLY A 359 -27.21 -13.30 22.13
N ASP A 360 -28.22 -14.11 21.75
CA ASP A 360 -28.12 -15.13 20.69
C ASP A 360 -28.41 -14.58 19.28
N ALA A 361 -28.55 -13.26 19.13
CA ALA A 361 -28.81 -12.68 17.83
C ALA A 361 -27.74 -13.08 16.81
N GLU A 362 -28.17 -13.32 15.57
CA GLU A 362 -27.28 -13.59 14.46
C GLU A 362 -26.33 -12.42 14.24
N LEU A 363 -25.04 -12.71 14.07
CA LEU A 363 -24.00 -11.72 13.79
C LEU A 363 -24.03 -11.30 12.31
N SER A 364 -25.19 -10.82 11.86
CA SER A 364 -25.34 -10.30 10.51
C SER A 364 -24.53 -9.01 10.31
N PHE A 365 -24.24 -8.66 9.06
CA PHE A 365 -23.54 -7.42 8.73
C PHE A 365 -24.21 -6.18 9.31
N SER A 366 -25.55 -6.11 9.30
CA SER A 366 -26.30 -4.98 9.85
C SER A 366 -26.14 -4.84 11.36
N VAL A 367 -26.11 -5.94 12.09
CA VAL A 367 -25.87 -5.97 13.53
C VAL A 367 -24.43 -5.49 13.81
N LEU A 368 -23.44 -6.10 13.18
CA LEU A 368 -22.03 -5.76 13.37
C LEU A 368 -21.71 -4.30 13.02
N ARG A 369 -22.32 -3.77 11.96
CA ARG A 369 -22.16 -2.37 11.56
C ARG A 369 -22.67 -1.39 12.61
N ASN A 370 -23.67 -1.75 13.38
CA ASN A 370 -24.28 -0.90 14.40
C ASN A 370 -23.58 -0.98 15.76
N MET A 371 -22.58 -1.86 15.93
CA MET A 371 -21.78 -1.97 17.16
C MET A 371 -20.81 -0.78 17.25
N LYS A 372 -21.17 0.21 18.03
CA LYS A 372 -20.45 1.50 18.07
C LYS A 372 -19.06 1.37 18.66
N TYR A 373 -18.93 0.64 19.78
CA TYR A 373 -17.65 0.52 20.48
C TYR A 373 -16.68 -0.41 19.72
N LEU A 374 -17.18 -1.52 19.18
CA LEU A 374 -16.38 -2.39 18.31
C LEU A 374 -15.85 -1.62 17.10
N ASN A 375 -16.69 -0.83 16.41
CA ASN A 375 -16.25 -0.02 15.28
C ASN A 375 -15.24 1.07 15.70
N ALA A 376 -15.36 1.63 16.90
CA ALA A 376 -14.38 2.55 17.46
C ALA A 376 -13.01 1.90 17.68
N VAL A 377 -12.98 0.66 18.19
CA VAL A 377 -11.77 -0.17 18.32
C VAL A 377 -11.11 -0.42 16.96
N LEU A 378 -11.90 -0.77 15.94
CA LEU A 378 -11.41 -0.96 14.57
C LEU A 378 -10.79 0.32 13.99
N ASN A 379 -11.47 1.45 14.14
CA ASN A 379 -10.99 2.74 13.65
C ASN A 379 -9.71 3.18 14.37
N GLU A 380 -9.63 3.02 15.69
CA GLU A 380 -8.44 3.37 16.46
C GLU A 380 -7.24 2.49 16.10
N THR A 381 -7.48 1.20 15.85
CA THR A 381 -6.46 0.32 15.33
C THR A 381 -5.97 0.77 13.96
N HIS A 382 -6.86 1.12 13.04
CA HIS A 382 -6.48 1.67 11.72
C HIS A 382 -5.73 3.00 11.83
N ARG A 383 -6.03 3.83 12.83
CA ARG A 383 -5.34 5.09 13.06
C ARG A 383 -3.88 4.84 13.46
N LEU A 384 -3.67 4.04 14.50
CA LEU A 384 -2.33 3.77 15.03
C LEU A 384 -1.52 2.80 14.18
N PHE A 385 -2.17 1.85 13.49
CA PHE A 385 -1.52 0.80 12.70
C PHE A 385 -2.07 0.76 11.27
N PRO A 386 -1.90 1.85 10.47
CA PRO A 386 -2.42 1.88 9.11
C PRO A 386 -1.66 0.89 8.23
N ASN A 387 -2.35 -0.04 7.58
CA ASN A 387 -1.74 -0.95 6.61
C ASN A 387 -1.08 -0.22 5.44
N GLY A 388 -1.69 0.87 4.99
CA GLY A 388 -1.11 1.74 3.97
C GLY A 388 -0.40 2.94 4.60
N VAL A 389 0.82 2.78 5.05
CA VAL A 389 1.63 3.80 5.76
C VAL A 389 1.82 5.07 4.94
N THR A 390 2.08 4.93 3.64
CA THR A 390 2.26 6.04 2.71
C THR A 390 1.39 5.88 1.47
N GLN A 391 1.04 7.00 0.85
CA GLN A 391 0.44 7.02 -0.48
C GLN A 391 1.34 7.81 -1.42
N VAL A 392 1.81 7.16 -2.49
CA VAL A 392 2.75 7.76 -3.43
C VAL A 392 2.13 7.83 -4.81
N ARG A 393 2.25 8.97 -5.48
CA ARG A 393 1.78 9.22 -6.85
C ARG A 393 2.81 10.02 -7.63
N LYS A 394 2.94 9.74 -8.92
CA LYS A 394 3.74 10.55 -9.83
C LYS A 394 2.85 11.52 -10.58
N CYS A 395 3.23 12.78 -10.59
CA CYS A 395 2.54 13.82 -11.35
C CYS A 395 2.80 13.62 -12.84
N ILE A 396 1.74 13.54 -13.67
CA ILE A 396 1.83 13.30 -15.11
C ILE A 396 1.56 14.53 -15.96
N ARG A 397 1.13 15.62 -15.36
CA ARG A 397 1.01 16.97 -15.96
C ARG A 397 1.25 18.03 -14.90
N ASP A 398 1.59 19.23 -15.31
CA ASP A 398 1.74 20.36 -14.39
C ASP A 398 0.41 20.64 -13.68
N THR A 399 0.44 20.77 -12.35
CA THR A 399 -0.74 20.97 -11.50
C THR A 399 -0.36 21.68 -10.20
N THR A 400 -1.31 21.84 -9.29
CA THR A 400 -1.09 22.45 -7.98
C THR A 400 -1.64 21.61 -6.85
N LEU A 401 -1.06 21.76 -5.66
CA LEU A 401 -1.66 21.31 -4.40
C LEU A 401 -2.02 22.54 -3.55
N PRO A 402 -3.10 22.49 -2.78
CA PRO A 402 -3.70 23.68 -2.20
C PRO A 402 -2.87 24.38 -1.12
N VAL A 403 -2.01 23.65 -0.40
CA VAL A 403 -1.24 24.18 0.73
C VAL A 403 0.19 23.66 0.77
N GLY A 404 1.04 24.26 1.58
CA GLY A 404 2.44 23.86 1.79
C GLY A 404 3.46 24.84 1.23
N GLY A 405 3.02 25.94 0.59
CA GLY A 405 3.87 27.00 0.05
C GLY A 405 3.89 28.26 0.91
N GLY A 406 4.91 29.07 0.66
CA GLY A 406 5.11 30.31 1.43
C GLY A 406 5.73 30.10 2.79
N ALA A 407 5.93 31.19 3.54
CA ALA A 407 6.55 31.14 4.86
C ALA A 407 5.65 30.49 5.91
N ASP A 408 4.34 30.64 5.78
CA ASP A 408 3.32 30.11 6.68
C ASP A 408 2.76 28.74 6.27
N GLY A 409 3.20 28.19 5.12
CA GLY A 409 2.73 26.92 4.59
C GLY A 409 1.30 26.94 4.03
N LYS A 410 0.63 28.11 3.96
CA LYS A 410 -0.78 28.20 3.56
C LYS A 410 -1.01 28.47 2.07
N GLN A 411 0.03 28.89 1.35
CA GLN A 411 -0.08 29.12 -0.08
C GLN A 411 -0.11 27.82 -0.85
N PRO A 412 -0.77 27.77 -2.03
CA PRO A 412 -0.70 26.63 -2.92
C PRO A 412 0.75 26.38 -3.37
N ILE A 413 1.03 25.14 -3.75
CA ILE A 413 2.34 24.73 -4.28
C ILE A 413 2.20 24.25 -5.72
N PHE A 414 3.21 24.57 -6.52
CA PHE A 414 3.31 24.11 -7.90
C PHE A 414 3.98 22.72 -7.95
N VAL A 415 3.30 21.75 -8.56
CA VAL A 415 3.76 20.39 -8.78
C VAL A 415 3.97 20.22 -10.28
N ARG A 416 5.20 20.04 -10.71
CA ARG A 416 5.51 19.84 -12.12
C ARG A 416 5.33 18.40 -12.56
N LYS A 417 5.08 18.20 -13.84
CA LYS A 417 5.14 16.88 -14.47
C LYS A 417 6.45 16.17 -14.11
N GLY A 418 6.37 14.95 -13.59
CA GLY A 418 7.51 14.14 -13.19
C GLY A 418 7.82 14.17 -11.69
N ASP A 419 7.36 15.19 -10.95
CA ASP A 419 7.47 15.20 -9.49
C ASP A 419 6.67 14.05 -8.88
N VAL A 420 7.13 13.56 -7.72
CA VAL A 420 6.45 12.53 -6.96
C VAL A 420 5.88 13.14 -5.69
N VAL A 421 4.60 12.94 -5.44
CA VAL A 421 3.95 13.34 -4.18
C VAL A 421 3.80 12.13 -3.30
N GLN A 422 4.28 12.23 -2.07
CA GLN A 422 4.15 11.22 -1.02
C GLN A 422 3.39 11.79 0.17
N VAL A 423 2.22 11.23 0.42
CA VAL A 423 1.44 11.51 1.63
C VAL A 423 1.78 10.47 2.68
N ASN A 424 2.21 10.93 3.87
CA ASN A 424 2.63 10.07 4.97
C ASN A 424 1.49 9.87 5.97
N LYS A 425 0.61 8.90 5.70
CA LYS A 425 -0.59 8.63 6.50
C LYS A 425 -0.27 8.24 7.95
N ASN A 426 0.80 7.49 8.17
CA ASN A 426 1.23 7.13 9.52
C ASN A 426 1.52 8.38 10.40
N VAL A 427 2.05 9.44 9.77
CA VAL A 427 2.34 10.70 10.46
C VAL A 427 1.06 11.52 10.65
N ILE A 428 0.21 11.64 9.60
CA ILE A 428 -1.11 12.31 9.71
C ILE A 428 -1.94 11.73 10.86
N HIS A 429 -1.97 10.40 10.95
CA HIS A 429 -2.77 9.70 11.98
C HIS A 429 -2.22 9.86 13.40
N ARG A 430 -1.05 10.48 13.57
CA ARG A 430 -0.38 10.78 14.85
C ARG A 430 -0.09 12.26 15.06
N ASP A 431 -0.53 13.11 14.15
CA ASP A 431 -0.33 14.55 14.23
C ASP A 431 -1.08 15.12 15.45
N ARG A 432 -0.34 15.64 16.42
CA ARG A 432 -0.89 16.18 17.67
C ARG A 432 -1.80 17.40 17.46
N ASP A 433 -1.58 18.17 16.39
CA ASP A 433 -2.46 19.28 16.04
C ASP A 433 -3.87 18.81 15.66
N ILE A 434 -3.97 17.55 15.16
CA ILE A 434 -5.22 16.94 14.72
C ILE A 434 -5.84 16.06 15.82
N TRP A 435 -5.01 15.25 16.49
CA TRP A 435 -5.47 14.18 17.38
C TRP A 435 -5.30 14.48 18.87
N GLY A 436 -4.67 15.62 19.21
CA GLY A 436 -4.43 16.03 20.60
C GLY A 436 -3.12 15.47 21.17
N SER A 437 -2.86 15.79 22.44
CA SER A 437 -1.64 15.37 23.16
C SER A 437 -1.53 13.86 23.33
N ASP A 438 -2.68 13.17 23.35
CA ASP A 438 -2.83 11.71 23.46
C ASP A 438 -2.88 10.99 22.10
N ALA A 439 -2.29 11.59 21.06
CA ALA A 439 -2.28 11.04 19.70
C ALA A 439 -1.62 9.65 19.57
N GLU A 440 -0.73 9.29 20.48
CA GLU A 440 -0.08 7.96 20.51
C GLU A 440 -0.85 6.91 21.33
N ASP A 441 -1.86 7.32 22.12
CA ASP A 441 -2.62 6.43 22.99
C ASP A 441 -3.71 5.70 22.21
N PHE A 442 -3.89 4.41 22.53
CA PHE A 442 -4.99 3.61 22.01
C PHE A 442 -6.28 3.92 22.80
N ARG A 443 -7.08 4.83 22.30
CA ARG A 443 -8.29 5.32 22.95
C ARG A 443 -9.49 5.29 21.99
N PRO A 444 -10.25 4.20 21.97
CA PRO A 444 -11.44 4.07 21.10
C PRO A 444 -12.53 5.11 21.37
N GLU A 445 -12.63 5.62 22.59
CA GLU A 445 -13.61 6.63 23.01
C GLU A 445 -13.49 7.95 22.21
N ARG A 446 -12.33 8.24 21.61
CA ARG A 446 -12.18 9.44 20.76
C ARG A 446 -13.16 9.45 19.57
N TRP A 447 -13.62 8.29 19.13
CA TRP A 447 -14.52 8.15 17.98
C TRP A 447 -15.98 8.47 18.30
N GLU A 448 -16.37 8.65 19.55
CA GLU A 448 -17.73 9.02 19.93
C GLU A 448 -18.14 10.40 19.38
N ASN A 449 -17.21 11.36 19.43
CA ASN A 449 -17.45 12.76 19.05
C ASN A 449 -16.65 13.18 17.81
N LEU A 450 -15.80 12.31 17.27
CA LEU A 450 -14.95 12.64 16.13
C LEU A 450 -15.65 12.33 14.80
N ARG A 451 -15.65 13.31 13.91
CA ARG A 451 -16.05 13.12 12.51
C ARG A 451 -14.80 13.28 11.63
N PRO A 452 -14.16 12.17 11.27
CA PRO A 452 -12.93 12.24 10.51
C PRO A 452 -13.18 12.84 9.12
N TYR A 453 -12.24 13.64 8.69
CA TYR A 453 -12.16 14.20 7.36
C TYR A 453 -11.00 13.49 6.62
N TRP A 454 -10.27 14.16 5.76
CA TRP A 454 -9.08 13.60 5.08
C TRP A 454 -7.86 13.39 5.99
N ASN A 455 -7.97 13.70 7.25
CA ASN A 455 -7.01 13.35 8.30
C ASN A 455 -7.09 11.87 8.75
N PHE A 456 -8.16 11.15 8.38
CA PHE A 456 -8.29 9.72 8.64
C PHE A 456 -8.71 8.98 7.37
N VAL A 457 -7.74 8.40 6.68
CA VAL A 457 -7.92 7.75 5.38
C VAL A 457 -7.21 6.39 5.30
N PRO A 458 -7.53 5.44 6.19
CA PRO A 458 -6.84 4.15 6.24
C PRO A 458 -6.95 3.38 4.92
N PHE A 459 -8.09 3.48 4.25
CA PHE A 459 -8.36 2.86 2.95
C PHE A 459 -8.09 3.79 1.75
N GLY A 460 -7.44 4.95 1.97
CA GLY A 460 -7.31 5.99 0.96
C GLY A 460 -8.62 6.73 0.69
N GLY A 461 -8.66 7.52 -0.38
CA GLY A 461 -9.82 8.33 -0.74
C GLY A 461 -9.99 8.48 -2.25
N GLY A 462 -11.11 9.10 -2.65
CA GLY A 462 -11.45 9.37 -4.04
C GLY A 462 -11.74 8.11 -4.88
N PRO A 463 -11.70 8.21 -6.22
CA PRO A 463 -12.03 7.10 -7.12
C PRO A 463 -11.17 5.85 -6.93
N ARG A 464 -9.90 6.02 -6.52
CA ARG A 464 -8.95 4.92 -6.26
C ARG A 464 -8.93 4.42 -4.82
N ARG A 465 -9.98 4.73 -4.03
CA ARG A 465 -10.15 4.18 -2.68
C ARG A 465 -10.21 2.65 -2.71
N CYS A 466 -9.67 2.01 -1.66
CA CYS A 466 -9.74 0.56 -1.51
C CYS A 466 -11.21 0.08 -1.58
N PRO A 467 -11.55 -0.87 -2.45
CA PRO A 467 -12.91 -1.39 -2.56
C PRO A 467 -13.31 -2.28 -1.38
N ALA A 468 -12.32 -2.90 -0.72
CA ALA A 468 -12.53 -3.91 0.32
C ALA A 468 -12.89 -3.33 1.70
N GLN A 469 -13.03 -2.01 1.86
CA GLN A 469 -13.26 -1.39 3.17
C GLN A 469 -14.40 -2.05 3.96
N MET A 470 -15.55 -2.21 3.34
CA MET A 470 -16.74 -2.79 4.02
C MET A 470 -16.55 -4.29 4.31
N LEU A 471 -15.92 -5.00 3.38
CA LEU A 471 -15.60 -6.42 3.52
C LEU A 471 -14.66 -6.67 4.71
N VAL A 472 -13.52 -5.95 4.77
CA VAL A 472 -12.54 -6.05 5.86
C VAL A 472 -13.17 -5.72 7.22
N THR A 473 -14.02 -4.68 7.26
CA THR A 473 -14.73 -4.32 8.50
C THR A 473 -15.68 -5.42 8.95
N ALA A 474 -16.47 -5.99 8.03
CA ALA A 474 -17.39 -7.08 8.34
C ALA A 474 -16.66 -8.33 8.84
N GLU A 475 -15.61 -8.75 8.16
CA GLU A 475 -14.80 -9.93 8.49
C GLU A 475 -14.11 -9.79 9.86
N ALA A 476 -13.49 -8.63 10.12
CA ALA A 476 -12.85 -8.35 11.40
C ALA A 476 -13.88 -8.31 12.54
N SER A 477 -15.01 -7.63 12.33
CA SER A 477 -16.07 -7.54 13.34
C SER A 477 -16.68 -8.90 13.67
N TYR A 478 -16.94 -9.72 12.65
CA TYR A 478 -17.47 -11.08 12.83
C TYR A 478 -16.52 -11.96 13.63
N PHE A 479 -15.24 -12.00 13.23
CA PHE A 479 -14.23 -12.77 13.94
C PHE A 479 -14.12 -12.35 15.41
N LEU A 480 -14.02 -11.06 15.69
CA LEU A 480 -13.92 -10.53 17.04
C LEU A 480 -15.16 -10.84 17.90
N ALA A 481 -16.34 -10.66 17.33
CA ALA A 481 -17.58 -10.94 18.03
C ALA A 481 -17.69 -12.45 18.40
N ARG A 482 -17.31 -13.35 17.47
CA ARG A 482 -17.25 -14.80 17.73
C ARG A 482 -16.24 -15.14 18.83
N LEU A 483 -15.03 -14.54 18.76
CA LEU A 483 -13.99 -14.73 19.78
C LEU A 483 -14.47 -14.25 21.16
N MET A 484 -15.08 -13.06 21.25
CA MET A 484 -15.54 -12.45 22.49
C MET A 484 -16.76 -13.16 23.12
N ARG A 485 -17.57 -13.87 22.34
CA ARG A 485 -18.61 -14.76 22.89
C ARG A 485 -18.01 -15.93 23.65
N VAL A 486 -16.87 -16.46 23.21
CA VAL A 486 -16.21 -17.62 23.80
C VAL A 486 -15.26 -17.24 24.94
N TYR A 487 -14.43 -16.22 24.73
CA TYR A 487 -13.36 -15.86 25.66
C TYR A 487 -13.71 -14.60 26.45
N LYS A 488 -13.61 -14.73 27.78
CA LYS A 488 -13.92 -13.66 28.74
C LYS A 488 -12.80 -12.61 28.83
N ARG A 489 -11.55 -13.06 28.64
CA ARG A 489 -10.35 -12.24 28.83
C ARG A 489 -9.27 -12.63 27.82
N ILE A 490 -8.48 -11.63 27.44
CA ILE A 490 -7.29 -11.75 26.62
C ILE A 490 -6.13 -11.05 27.33
N GLU A 491 -4.94 -11.64 27.32
CA GLU A 491 -3.73 -11.08 27.93
C GLU A 491 -2.57 -11.07 26.94
N ALA A 492 -1.77 -9.99 26.99
CA ALA A 492 -0.50 -9.94 26.27
C ALA A 492 0.55 -10.83 26.97
N ARG A 493 1.26 -11.63 26.18
CA ARG A 493 2.36 -12.48 26.64
C ARG A 493 3.75 -12.01 26.14
N ASP A 494 3.80 -10.93 25.40
CA ASP A 494 5.02 -10.26 24.96
C ASP A 494 5.07 -8.86 25.58
N PRO A 495 6.04 -8.56 26.48
CA PRO A 495 6.18 -7.27 27.11
C PRO A 495 6.80 -6.22 26.16
N ASN A 496 7.32 -6.63 25.01
CA ASN A 496 8.02 -5.74 24.10
C ASN A 496 7.06 -4.76 23.40
N PRO A 497 7.54 -3.55 23.09
CA PRO A 497 6.77 -2.61 22.29
C PRO A 497 6.57 -3.14 20.86
N TYR A 498 5.60 -2.58 20.16
CA TYR A 498 5.36 -2.90 18.76
C TYR A 498 6.55 -2.51 17.88
N VAL A 499 7.05 -3.47 17.11
CA VAL A 499 8.08 -3.26 16.08
C VAL A 499 7.52 -3.64 14.73
N GLY A 500 7.27 -2.64 13.88
CA GLY A 500 6.68 -2.83 12.56
C GLY A 500 7.69 -3.29 11.51
N VAL A 501 7.68 -4.58 11.18
CA VAL A 501 8.41 -5.12 10.02
C VAL A 501 7.59 -4.84 8.75
N MET A 502 8.19 -4.08 7.86
CA MET A 502 7.47 -3.63 6.68
C MET A 502 7.44 -4.69 5.57
N ARG A 503 6.22 -5.03 5.18
CA ARG A 503 5.85 -5.67 3.91
C ARG A 503 5.29 -4.56 2.99
N VAL A 504 4.10 -4.70 2.43
CA VAL A 504 3.34 -3.54 1.91
C VAL A 504 2.81 -2.71 3.08
N GLY A 505 2.23 -3.36 4.10
CA GLY A 505 1.92 -2.80 5.40
C GLY A 505 2.90 -3.28 6.49
N PRO A 506 2.87 -2.68 7.68
CA PRO A 506 3.67 -3.15 8.82
C PRO A 506 3.01 -4.37 9.48
N SER A 507 3.78 -5.40 9.81
CA SER A 507 3.36 -6.48 10.71
C SER A 507 4.25 -6.49 11.96
N ASN A 508 3.75 -6.99 13.10
CA ASN A 508 4.58 -7.05 14.29
C ASN A 508 5.72 -8.05 14.12
N LYS A 509 6.93 -7.66 14.48
CA LYS A 509 8.15 -8.48 14.36
C LYS A 509 8.08 -9.78 15.14
N THR A 510 7.56 -9.73 16.37
CA THR A 510 7.44 -10.85 17.28
C THR A 510 6.12 -11.62 17.14
N GLY A 511 5.28 -11.23 16.16
CA GLY A 511 3.92 -11.73 16.05
C GLY A 511 3.00 -11.15 17.13
N VAL A 512 1.97 -11.90 17.50
CA VAL A 512 0.99 -11.49 18.51
C VAL A 512 0.88 -12.59 19.55
N GLN A 513 1.74 -12.48 20.58
CA GLN A 513 1.79 -13.42 21.71
C GLN A 513 0.69 -13.07 22.71
N ILE A 514 -0.30 -13.95 22.84
CA ILE A 514 -1.44 -13.76 23.73
C ILE A 514 -1.80 -15.05 24.48
N ALA A 515 -2.56 -14.88 25.54
CA ALA A 515 -3.31 -15.96 26.17
C ALA A 515 -4.80 -15.57 26.22
N LEU A 516 -5.66 -16.55 26.05
CA LEU A 516 -7.12 -16.42 26.04
C LEU A 516 -7.70 -17.21 27.21
N PHE A 517 -8.76 -16.68 27.83
CA PHE A 517 -9.39 -17.27 29.00
C PHE A 517 -10.91 -17.30 28.83
N LYS A 518 -11.51 -18.47 29.06
CA LYS A 518 -12.96 -18.68 29.04
C LYS A 518 -13.61 -18.30 30.37
N GLU A 519 -12.84 -18.38 31.47
CA GLU A 519 -13.25 -18.04 32.83
C GLU A 519 -12.57 -16.79 33.38
#